data_197427b5931b9a28d4356e22416ce352
#
_entry.id   197427b5931b9a28d4356e22416ce352
#
_cell.length_a   1.000
_cell.length_b   1.000
_cell.length_c   1.000
_cell.angle_alpha   90.00
_cell.angle_beta   90.00
_cell.angle_gamma   90.00
#
_symmetry.space_group_name_H-M   'P 1'
#
loop_
_entity.id
_entity.type
_entity.pdbx_description
1 polymer ?
#
loop_
_entity_poly.entity_id
_entity_poly.type
_entity_poly.pdbx_seq_one_letter_code
_entity_poly.pdbx_strand_id
1 'polypeptide(L)'
;MTLAFDLEALKELARPDAVFNDARQWSEYVGVISEKPTYVVTNFTRKHRIRQDFFSGPRGREDSLENVREQFGTERHVSVGTSEDDEAVAEAAGWEFLAVEDAAEAAGWELGDADATAEVEEETRDDWP
;
A
#
# COMPACT_ATOMS: atom_id res chain seq x y z
N MET A 1 14.59 -4.89 -1.15
CA MET A 1 13.79 -3.93 -0.37
C MET A 1 12.41 -4.49 -0.10
N THR A 2 11.88 -4.22 1.05
CA THR A 2 10.50 -4.55 1.41
C THR A 2 9.71 -3.25 1.50
N LEU A 3 8.57 -3.17 0.82
CA LEU A 3 7.76 -1.97 0.73
C LEU A 3 6.37 -2.22 1.32
N ALA A 4 5.94 -1.37 2.24
CA ALA A 4 4.60 -1.42 2.81
C ALA A 4 3.85 -0.13 2.45
N PHE A 5 2.63 -0.28 1.96
CA PHE A 5 1.73 0.84 1.72
C PHE A 5 0.67 0.89 2.81
N ASP A 6 0.49 2.04 3.44
CA ASP A 6 -0.70 2.25 4.26
C ASP A 6 -1.91 2.31 3.33
N LEU A 7 -3.03 1.74 3.75
CA LEU A 7 -4.24 1.68 2.93
C LEU A 7 -4.70 3.07 2.48
N GLU A 8 -4.62 4.07 3.36
CA GLU A 8 -5.00 5.44 3.02
C GLU A 8 -4.10 6.04 1.93
N ALA A 9 -2.80 5.67 1.94
CA ALA A 9 -1.88 6.07 0.88
C ALA A 9 -2.27 5.46 -0.46
N LEU A 10 -2.64 4.18 -0.48
CA LEU A 10 -3.10 3.53 -1.72
C LEU A 10 -4.36 4.17 -2.28
N LYS A 11 -5.25 4.65 -1.41
CA LYS A 11 -6.47 5.34 -1.84
C LYS A 11 -6.20 6.66 -2.54
N GLU A 12 -5.05 7.27 -2.30
CA GLU A 12 -4.63 8.52 -2.93
C GLU A 12 -3.87 8.30 -4.25
N LEU A 13 -3.66 7.05 -4.65
CA LEU A 13 -3.04 6.70 -5.93
C LEU A 13 -4.13 6.32 -6.92
N ALA A 14 -4.10 6.93 -8.11
CA ALA A 14 -5.14 6.74 -9.13
C ALA A 14 -5.22 5.28 -9.61
N ARG A 15 -4.08 4.60 -9.70
CA ARG A 15 -4.01 3.21 -10.17
C ARG A 15 -3.15 2.36 -9.24
N PRO A 16 -3.70 1.93 -8.09
CA PRO A 16 -2.93 1.14 -7.13
C PRO A 16 -2.43 -0.21 -7.69
N ASP A 17 -3.16 -0.81 -8.63
CA ASP A 17 -2.72 -2.03 -9.32
C ASP A 17 -1.43 -1.80 -10.11
N ALA A 18 -1.36 -0.71 -10.87
CA ALA A 18 -0.17 -0.34 -11.64
C ALA A 18 1.00 0.00 -10.71
N VAL A 19 0.72 0.66 -9.57
CA VAL A 19 1.72 0.98 -8.56
C VAL A 19 2.35 -0.31 -8.00
N PHE A 20 1.54 -1.31 -7.66
CA PHE A 20 2.04 -2.58 -7.16
C PHE A 20 2.88 -3.32 -8.20
N ASN A 21 2.42 -3.35 -9.44
CA ASN A 21 3.17 -4.00 -10.52
C ASN A 21 4.53 -3.35 -10.75
N ASP A 22 4.57 -2.01 -10.71
CA ASP A 22 5.82 -1.26 -10.82
C ASP A 22 6.75 -1.53 -9.63
N ALA A 23 6.22 -1.43 -8.42
CA ALA A 23 6.97 -1.64 -7.19
C ALA A 23 7.61 -3.03 -7.14
N ARG A 24 6.93 -4.06 -7.64
CA ARG A 24 7.44 -5.44 -7.66
C ARG A 24 8.66 -5.61 -8.57
N GLN A 25 8.90 -4.71 -9.50
CA GLN A 25 10.06 -4.78 -10.38
C GLN A 25 11.36 -4.43 -9.65
N TRP A 26 11.26 -3.64 -8.58
CA TRP A 26 12.44 -3.18 -7.82
C TRP A 26 12.36 -3.45 -6.32
N SER A 27 11.28 -4.08 -5.84
CA SER A 27 11.13 -4.52 -4.45
C SER A 27 10.88 -6.01 -4.40
N GLU A 28 11.49 -6.69 -3.44
CA GLU A 28 11.30 -8.14 -3.26
C GLU A 28 9.93 -8.48 -2.71
N TYR A 29 9.43 -7.67 -1.77
CA TYR A 29 8.14 -7.86 -1.13
C TYR A 29 7.39 -6.55 -1.06
N VAL A 30 6.08 -6.58 -1.37
CA VAL A 30 5.20 -5.41 -1.31
C VAL A 30 3.91 -5.81 -0.59
N GLY A 31 3.52 -5.05 0.41
CA GLY A 31 2.33 -5.34 1.19
C GLY A 31 1.54 -4.11 1.58
N VAL A 32 0.43 -4.36 2.28
CA VAL A 32 -0.51 -3.32 2.72
C VAL A 32 -0.68 -3.38 4.23
N ILE A 33 -0.64 -2.22 4.88
CA ILE A 33 -0.93 -2.10 6.31
C ILE A 33 -2.08 -1.13 6.54
N SER A 34 -2.83 -1.32 7.61
CA SER A 34 -3.97 -0.45 7.94
C SER A 34 -4.33 -0.57 9.42
N GLU A 35 -4.91 0.50 9.97
CA GLU A 35 -5.55 0.49 11.28
C GLU A 35 -6.93 -0.16 11.21
N LYS A 36 -7.50 -0.25 10.02
CA LYS A 36 -8.83 -0.80 9.80
C LYS A 36 -8.81 -2.33 9.89
N PRO A 37 -9.97 -2.95 10.12
CA PRO A 37 -10.07 -4.41 10.15
C PRO A 37 -9.56 -5.06 8.87
N THR A 38 -9.09 -6.28 8.98
CA THR A 38 -8.52 -7.04 7.85
C THR A 38 -9.45 -7.12 6.64
N TYR A 39 -10.76 -7.27 6.87
CA TYR A 39 -11.70 -7.38 5.76
C TYR A 39 -11.75 -6.11 4.89
N VAL A 40 -11.50 -4.94 5.49
CA VAL A 40 -11.44 -3.67 4.74
C VAL A 40 -10.27 -3.69 3.76
N VAL A 41 -9.11 -4.13 4.23
CA VAL A 41 -7.91 -4.27 3.41
C VAL A 41 -8.14 -5.30 2.29
N THR A 42 -8.69 -6.45 2.64
CA THR A 42 -8.96 -7.53 1.69
C THR A 42 -9.95 -7.10 0.61
N ASN A 43 -11.01 -6.38 1.00
CA ASN A 43 -11.99 -5.87 0.04
C ASN A 43 -11.35 -4.87 -0.93
N PHE A 44 -10.51 -3.97 -0.43
CA PHE A 44 -9.81 -3.00 -1.27
C PHE A 44 -8.86 -3.69 -2.25
N THR A 45 -8.02 -4.61 -1.78
CA THR A 45 -7.06 -5.30 -2.63
C THR A 45 -7.74 -6.17 -3.68
N ARG A 46 -8.86 -6.79 -3.32
CA ARG A 46 -9.67 -7.57 -4.27
C ARG A 46 -10.30 -6.68 -5.34
N LYS A 47 -10.89 -5.56 -4.92
CA LYS A 47 -11.51 -4.59 -5.83
C LYS A 47 -10.52 -4.05 -6.87
N HIS A 48 -9.31 -3.73 -6.43
CA HIS A 48 -8.28 -3.16 -7.28
C HIS A 48 -7.32 -4.19 -7.87
N ARG A 49 -7.57 -5.48 -7.64
CA ARG A 49 -6.76 -6.58 -8.16
C ARG A 49 -5.30 -6.48 -7.76
N ILE A 50 -5.08 -6.10 -6.51
CA ILE A 50 -3.75 -6.02 -5.91
C ILE A 50 -3.39 -7.34 -5.27
N ARG A 51 -2.15 -7.80 -5.52
CA ARG A 51 -1.60 -8.98 -4.87
C ARG A 51 -0.53 -8.53 -3.88
N GLN A 52 -0.88 -8.54 -2.60
CA GLN A 52 0.06 -8.20 -1.54
C GLN A 52 0.78 -9.45 -1.01
N ASP A 53 2.03 -9.27 -0.61
CA ASP A 53 2.83 -10.33 0.01
C ASP A 53 2.56 -10.42 1.51
N PHE A 54 2.11 -9.33 2.12
CA PHE A 54 1.72 -9.29 3.52
C PHE A 54 0.68 -8.20 3.74
N PHE A 55 -0.04 -8.28 4.86
CA PHE A 55 -0.96 -7.23 5.30
C PHE A 55 -0.99 -7.19 6.82
N SER A 56 -1.49 -6.09 7.38
CA SER A 56 -1.53 -5.89 8.82
C SER A 56 -2.45 -6.90 9.50
N GLY A 57 -1.95 -7.50 10.57
CA GLY A 57 -2.70 -8.45 11.37
C GLY A 57 -3.50 -7.79 12.51
N PRO A 58 -4.10 -8.60 13.39
CA PRO A 58 -4.99 -8.12 14.46
C PRO A 58 -4.29 -7.30 15.54
N ARG A 59 -2.97 -7.35 15.62
CA ARG A 59 -2.19 -6.62 16.62
C ARG A 59 -1.86 -5.18 16.26
N GLY A 60 -2.26 -4.76 15.05
CA GLY A 60 -2.03 -3.41 14.59
C GLY A 60 -0.83 -3.26 13.66
N ARG A 61 -0.64 -2.04 13.18
CA ARG A 61 0.38 -1.74 12.15
C ARG A 61 1.81 -1.90 12.67
N GLU A 62 2.10 -1.39 13.85
CA GLU A 62 3.46 -1.43 14.40
C GLU A 62 3.95 -2.86 14.58
N ASP A 63 3.16 -3.71 15.23
CA ASP A 63 3.50 -5.13 15.41
C ASP A 63 3.62 -5.84 14.07
N SER A 64 2.75 -5.51 13.12
CA SER A 64 2.79 -6.10 11.77
C SER A 64 4.08 -5.74 11.05
N LEU A 65 4.50 -4.47 11.10
CA LEU A 65 5.75 -4.03 10.48
C LEU A 65 6.97 -4.67 11.14
N GLU A 66 6.97 -4.83 12.46
CA GLU A 66 8.05 -5.51 13.17
C GLU A 66 8.15 -6.98 12.74
N ASN A 67 7.02 -7.67 12.66
CA ASN A 67 6.96 -9.06 12.22
C ASN A 67 7.44 -9.23 10.78
N VAL A 68 7.01 -8.33 9.88
CA VAL A 68 7.44 -8.34 8.48
C VAL A 68 8.94 -8.13 8.37
N ARG A 69 9.48 -7.19 9.13
CA ARG A 69 10.92 -6.94 9.15
C ARG A 69 11.73 -8.16 9.58
N GLU A 70 11.23 -8.90 10.57
CA GLU A 70 11.87 -10.13 11.02
C GLU A 70 11.74 -11.26 9.99
N GLN A 71 10.57 -11.36 9.36
CA GLN A 71 10.25 -12.43 8.42
C GLN A 71 10.91 -12.21 7.05
N PHE A 72 10.94 -10.98 6.58
CA PHE A 72 11.51 -10.60 5.29
C PHE A 72 12.77 -9.75 5.49
N GLY A 73 13.90 -10.39 5.65
CA GLY A 73 15.17 -9.76 6.01
C GLY A 73 15.88 -9.09 4.83
N THR A 74 15.22 -8.18 4.14
CA THR A 74 15.84 -7.40 3.06
C THR A 74 16.68 -6.25 3.62
N GLU A 75 17.50 -5.63 2.77
CA GLU A 75 18.39 -4.54 3.18
C GLU A 75 17.65 -3.26 3.60
N ARG A 76 16.49 -3.00 3.01
CA ARG A 76 15.68 -1.81 3.31
C ARG A 76 14.23 -2.18 3.52
N HIS A 77 13.62 -1.46 4.46
CA HIS A 77 12.19 -1.56 4.75
C HIS A 77 11.61 -0.15 4.72
N VAL A 78 10.72 0.10 3.76
CA VAL A 78 10.13 1.44 3.55
C VAL A 78 8.62 1.36 3.68
N SER A 79 8.04 2.27 4.47
CA SER A 79 6.59 2.40 4.63
C SER A 79 6.14 3.69 3.97
N VAL A 80 5.13 3.58 3.11
CA VAL A 80 4.52 4.73 2.43
C VAL A 80 3.20 5.06 3.11
N GLY A 81 3.05 6.29 3.57
CA GLY A 81 1.86 6.72 4.31
C GLY A 81 1.47 8.16 4.01
N THR A 82 0.50 8.68 4.75
CA THR A 82 -0.08 10.00 4.49
C THR A 82 0.00 10.96 5.68
N SER A 83 0.25 10.48 6.89
CA SER A 83 0.15 11.28 8.11
C SER A 83 1.37 11.14 9.00
N GLU A 84 1.46 12.06 9.98
CA GLU A 84 2.49 11.98 11.02
C GLU A 84 2.35 10.70 11.87
N ASP A 85 1.13 10.23 12.07
CA ASP A 85 0.89 8.96 12.77
C ASP A 85 1.48 7.79 12.00
N ASP A 86 1.36 7.79 10.68
CA ASP A 86 1.94 6.75 9.82
C ASP A 86 3.47 6.78 9.92
N GLU A 87 4.05 7.98 9.94
CA GLU A 87 5.49 8.17 10.12
C GLU A 87 5.96 7.63 11.47
N ALA A 88 5.23 7.97 12.54
CA ALA A 88 5.55 7.51 13.89
C ALA A 88 5.50 5.98 14.00
N VAL A 89 4.51 5.35 13.40
CA VAL A 89 4.38 3.90 13.38
C VAL A 89 5.56 3.25 12.64
N ALA A 90 5.93 3.80 11.49
CA ALA A 90 7.07 3.29 10.71
C ALA A 90 8.37 3.40 11.49
N GLU A 91 8.64 4.56 12.07
CA GLU A 91 9.86 4.80 12.85
C GLU A 91 9.94 3.89 14.08
N ALA A 92 8.82 3.71 14.79
CA ALA A 92 8.76 2.84 15.96
C ALA A 92 9.09 1.38 15.61
N ALA A 93 8.71 0.93 14.42
CA ALA A 93 8.99 -0.41 13.93
C ALA A 93 10.37 -0.55 13.26
N GLY A 94 11.14 0.52 13.18
CA GLY A 94 12.46 0.54 12.56
C GLY A 94 12.44 0.59 11.04
N TRP A 95 11.36 1.11 10.47
CA TRP A 95 11.21 1.28 9.02
C TRP A 95 11.50 2.72 8.63
N GLU A 96 11.95 2.90 7.37
CA GLU A 96 12.00 4.24 6.77
C GLU A 96 10.59 4.66 6.40
N PHE A 97 10.30 5.95 6.47
CA PHE A 97 9.00 6.49 6.08
C PHE A 97 9.12 7.36 4.83
N LEU A 98 8.13 7.27 3.95
CA LEU A 98 8.02 8.12 2.77
C LEU A 98 6.56 8.54 2.60
N ALA A 99 6.31 9.84 2.47
CA ALA A 99 4.97 10.34 2.19
C ALA A 99 4.54 9.91 0.78
N VAL A 100 3.25 9.64 0.60
CA VAL A 100 2.72 9.14 -0.68
C VAL A 100 3.01 10.10 -1.85
N GLU A 101 2.95 11.41 -1.61
CA GLU A 101 3.27 12.41 -2.64
C GLU A 101 4.72 12.29 -3.10
N ASP A 102 5.64 12.12 -2.15
CA ASP A 102 7.06 11.98 -2.44
C ASP A 102 7.36 10.66 -3.14
N ALA A 103 6.69 9.59 -2.73
CA ALA A 103 6.82 8.28 -3.38
C ALA A 103 6.30 8.34 -4.82
N ALA A 104 5.15 8.97 -5.02
CA ALA A 104 4.54 9.12 -6.34
C ALA A 104 5.44 9.94 -7.28
N GLU A 105 6.02 11.03 -6.79
CA GLU A 105 6.94 11.84 -7.57
C GLU A 105 8.20 11.05 -7.95
N ALA A 106 8.79 10.36 -6.99
CA ALA A 106 10.02 9.60 -7.22
C ALA A 106 9.84 8.43 -8.19
N ALA A 107 8.70 7.76 -8.13
CA ALA A 107 8.41 6.58 -8.94
C ALA A 107 7.62 6.88 -10.22
N GLY A 108 7.12 8.10 -10.35
CA GLY A 108 6.29 8.49 -11.49
C GLY A 108 4.86 7.95 -11.42
N TRP A 109 4.34 7.72 -10.23
CA TRP A 109 2.96 7.26 -10.04
C TRP A 109 1.98 8.44 -10.07
N GLU A 110 0.80 8.21 -10.64
CA GLU A 110 -0.24 9.23 -10.70
C GLU A 110 -1.03 9.28 -9.39
N LEU A 111 -1.17 10.48 -8.83
CA LEU A 111 -2.03 10.71 -7.67
C LEU A 111 -3.49 10.88 -8.13
N GLY A 112 -4.42 10.39 -7.34
CA GLY A 112 -5.83 10.48 -7.61
C GLY A 112 -6.64 9.64 -6.65
N ASP A 113 -7.96 9.60 -6.85
CA ASP A 113 -8.84 8.76 -6.03
C ASP A 113 -8.96 7.37 -6.66
N ALA A 114 -8.41 6.37 -6.00
CA ALA A 114 -8.43 4.99 -6.48
C ALA A 114 -9.86 4.47 -6.68
N ASP A 115 -10.76 4.76 -5.73
CA ASP A 115 -12.14 4.29 -5.80
C ASP A 115 -12.92 4.96 -6.91
N ALA A 116 -12.71 6.25 -7.14
CA ALA A 116 -13.34 6.97 -8.25
C ALA A 116 -12.89 6.41 -9.60
N THR A 117 -11.61 6.12 -9.76
CA THR A 117 -11.06 5.51 -10.98
C THR A 117 -11.67 4.12 -11.23
N ALA A 118 -11.79 3.30 -10.19
CA ALA A 118 -12.41 1.97 -10.29
C ALA A 118 -13.89 2.06 -10.67
N GLU A 119 -14.62 3.01 -10.11
CA GLU A 119 -16.03 3.24 -10.44
C GLU A 119 -16.21 3.62 -11.92
N VAL A 120 -15.36 4.48 -12.43
CA VAL A 120 -15.38 4.87 -13.85
C VAL A 120 -15.12 3.66 -14.75
N GLU A 121 -14.17 2.81 -14.39
CA GLU A 121 -13.88 1.59 -15.14
C GLU A 121 -15.05 0.60 -15.09
N GLU A 122 -15.72 0.47 -13.96
CA GLU A 122 -16.91 -0.37 -13.82
C GLU A 122 -18.06 0.15 -14.68
N GLU A 123 -18.33 1.45 -14.69
CA GLU A 123 -19.34 2.06 -15.55
C GLU A 123 -19.05 1.78 -17.03
N THR A 124 -17.82 1.87 -17.44
CA THR A 124 -17.40 1.55 -18.82
C THR A 124 -17.68 0.08 -19.15
N ARG A 125 -17.52 -0.82 -18.18
CA ARG A 125 -17.82 -2.25 -18.38
C ARG A 125 -19.32 -2.53 -18.49
N ASP A 126 -20.14 -1.78 -17.75
CA ASP A 126 -21.59 -1.95 -17.78
C ASP A 126 -22.19 -1.61 -19.14
N ASP A 127 -21.48 -0.83 -19.95
CA ASP A 127 -21.86 -0.52 -21.31
C ASP A 127 -21.56 -1.66 -22.31
N TRP A 128 -20.96 -2.74 -21.84
CA TRP A 128 -20.75 -3.94 -22.67
C TRP A 128 -22.08 -4.66 -22.91
N PRO A 129 -22.45 -4.88 -24.14
CA PRO A 129 -23.64 -5.69 -24.46
C PRO A 129 -23.49 -7.13 -24.03
#